data_5c5abb606da375a1cb3095cb492e782b
#
_entry.id   5c5abb606da375a1cb3095cb492e782b
#
_cell.length_a   1.000
_cell.length_b   1.000
_cell.length_c   1.000
_cell.angle_alpha   90.00
_cell.angle_beta   90.00
_cell.angle_gamma   90.00
#
_symmetry.space_group_name_H-M   'P 1'
#
loop_
_entity.id
_entity.type
_entity.pdbx_description
1 polymer ?
#
loop_
_entity_poly.entity_id
_entity_poly.type
_entity_poly.pdbx_seq_one_letter_code
_entity_poly.pdbx_strand_id
1 'polypeptide(L)'
;MIALYKTSVYFSTDESCMMCHVHPHVENSWKLSKHVNNGSGVKTHCVACHLPPQTNTWKHYSAKAKLGMKDVWSYLTKDSADFNWETKSELEHAVKYIPNESCKECHQNLFPEGITDDGVTAHLYYDENEKKLDLQCISCHLDAGHYNPNYNHSKMVGIPGQNTSGASSDTSLFFKEPTTVTSFTDYVEQIPGTMVSFKMIAIPGGSFKMGSEEKEAFHKADESPVHNVTVSPFFMAEVEVTWDQYWAFYGNTMSEGRTPPETVYANNSNPNVDAISGPTPPFGFPDQGWGGGDRPAITMTHYAAETFCQWLSKKTGKTYRLPTEAEWEYAARGGTETPYFFTGNPKDFSDQGFWRKFFDAKSDSIGSYVIYSKNSKNKTQEPDLVKANPFGLKNMLGNVMEYCADKYDPEAYAKSGSSATDPLVTEGTEWVVRGGNYTSDAADLRCASRDYTKHEAWLKTDPQQPKSIWWYSDIRGIGFRVVCEPNK
;
A
#
# COMPACT_ATOMS: atom_id res chain seq x y z
N MET A 1 -51.45 -1.62 2.38
CA MET A 1 -50.60 -2.67 2.96
C MET A 1 -49.72 -3.39 1.91
N ILE A 2 -50.30 -3.95 0.83
CA ILE A 2 -49.52 -4.67 -0.20
C ILE A 2 -48.46 -3.81 -0.88
N ALA A 3 -48.76 -2.55 -1.19
CA ALA A 3 -47.80 -1.63 -1.77
C ALA A 3 -46.62 -1.31 -0.83
N LEU A 4 -46.89 -1.06 0.44
CA LEU A 4 -45.87 -0.85 1.47
C LEU A 4 -45.00 -2.08 1.68
N TYR A 5 -45.59 -3.28 1.65
CA TYR A 5 -44.84 -4.53 1.73
C TYR A 5 -43.92 -4.72 0.53
N LYS A 6 -44.43 -4.55 -0.69
CA LYS A 6 -43.62 -4.65 -1.93
C LYS A 6 -42.48 -3.64 -1.96
N THR A 7 -42.75 -2.40 -1.54
CA THR A 7 -41.72 -1.36 -1.43
C THR A 7 -40.66 -1.75 -0.38
N SER A 8 -41.10 -2.28 0.76
CA SER A 8 -40.18 -2.74 1.81
C SER A 8 -39.29 -3.90 1.35
N VAL A 9 -39.86 -4.86 0.58
CA VAL A 9 -39.09 -5.98 0.02
C VAL A 9 -38.07 -5.48 -1.00
N TYR A 10 -38.46 -4.58 -1.89
CA TYR A 10 -37.54 -3.99 -2.88
C TYR A 10 -36.35 -3.29 -2.19
N PHE A 11 -36.59 -2.46 -1.20
CA PHE A 11 -35.54 -1.78 -0.41
C PHE A 11 -34.81 -2.70 0.57
N SER A 12 -34.96 -4.02 0.48
CA SER A 12 -34.18 -5.01 1.22
C SER A 12 -33.25 -5.83 0.32
N THR A 13 -33.19 -5.52 -0.97
CA THR A 13 -32.25 -6.20 -1.89
C THR A 13 -30.87 -5.52 -1.86
N ASP A 14 -29.83 -6.30 -2.16
CA ASP A 14 -28.46 -5.78 -2.23
C ASP A 14 -28.37 -4.67 -3.29
N GLU A 15 -29.06 -4.83 -4.43
CA GLU A 15 -29.10 -3.83 -5.49
C GLU A 15 -29.66 -2.50 -5.00
N SER A 16 -30.69 -2.52 -4.17
CA SER A 16 -31.26 -1.29 -3.62
C SER A 16 -30.32 -0.60 -2.62
N CYS A 17 -29.57 -1.38 -1.87
CA CYS A 17 -28.52 -0.84 -0.99
C CYS A 17 -27.41 -0.18 -1.78
N MET A 18 -27.00 -0.79 -2.89
CA MET A 18 -25.96 -0.26 -3.77
C MET A 18 -26.35 1.02 -4.52
N MET A 19 -27.64 1.34 -4.63
CA MET A 19 -28.07 2.62 -5.23
C MET A 19 -27.59 3.86 -4.45
N CYS A 20 -27.46 3.76 -3.12
CA CYS A 20 -26.94 4.84 -2.28
C CYS A 20 -25.51 4.61 -1.81
N HIS A 21 -25.07 3.34 -1.73
CA HIS A 21 -23.70 2.96 -1.42
C HIS A 21 -22.90 2.78 -2.72
N VAL A 22 -22.81 3.85 -3.49
CA VAL A 22 -22.20 3.87 -4.85
C VAL A 22 -20.68 3.70 -4.86
N HIS A 23 -20.03 3.58 -3.71
CA HIS A 23 -18.59 3.47 -3.64
C HIS A 23 -18.13 2.04 -3.97
N PRO A 24 -17.26 1.84 -4.99
CA PRO A 24 -16.80 0.51 -5.40
C PRO A 24 -16.18 -0.33 -4.27
N HIS A 25 -15.56 0.35 -3.28
CA HIS A 25 -14.95 -0.31 -2.13
C HIS A 25 -15.97 -1.14 -1.32
N VAL A 26 -17.16 -0.63 -1.09
CA VAL A 26 -18.20 -1.33 -0.30
C VAL A 26 -18.63 -2.61 -0.99
N GLU A 27 -18.90 -2.56 -2.28
CA GLU A 27 -19.32 -3.73 -3.06
C GLU A 27 -18.19 -4.76 -3.20
N ASN A 28 -16.98 -4.30 -3.52
CA ASN A 28 -15.84 -5.19 -3.72
C ASN A 28 -15.43 -5.88 -2.41
N SER A 29 -15.33 -5.14 -1.31
CA SER A 29 -14.98 -5.71 -0.01
C SER A 29 -16.03 -6.72 0.49
N TRP A 30 -17.32 -6.46 0.25
CA TRP A 30 -18.38 -7.41 0.58
C TRP A 30 -18.32 -8.69 -0.27
N LYS A 31 -18.12 -8.56 -1.60
CA LYS A 31 -17.96 -9.72 -2.49
C LYS A 31 -16.78 -10.62 -2.12
N LEU A 32 -15.74 -10.07 -1.52
CA LEU A 32 -14.55 -10.80 -1.08
C LEU A 32 -14.69 -11.34 0.35
N SER A 33 -15.74 -10.97 1.09
CA SER A 33 -15.94 -11.44 2.46
C SER A 33 -16.29 -12.91 2.53
N LYS A 34 -15.98 -13.55 3.66
CA LYS A 34 -16.32 -14.95 3.93
C LYS A 34 -17.83 -15.24 3.94
N HIS A 35 -18.67 -14.22 4.13
CA HIS A 35 -20.13 -14.33 4.10
C HIS A 35 -20.72 -14.32 2.68
N VAL A 36 -19.92 -14.05 1.67
CA VAL A 36 -20.33 -14.07 0.25
C VAL A 36 -19.49 -15.06 -0.55
N ASN A 37 -18.19 -15.08 -0.30
CA ASN A 37 -17.24 -15.97 -0.98
C ASN A 37 -16.85 -17.12 -0.05
N ASN A 38 -17.70 -18.12 0.02
CA ASN A 38 -17.49 -19.31 0.86
C ASN A 38 -17.78 -20.58 0.08
N GLY A 39 -17.21 -21.69 0.55
CA GLY A 39 -17.38 -23.01 -0.08
C GLY A 39 -18.80 -23.62 0.01
N SER A 40 -19.68 -23.07 0.85
CA SER A 40 -21.06 -23.55 1.01
C SER A 40 -22.03 -22.96 0.00
N GLY A 41 -21.63 -21.91 -0.74
CA GLY A 41 -22.49 -21.20 -1.67
C GLY A 41 -23.59 -20.34 -1.02
N VAL A 42 -23.58 -20.20 0.29
CA VAL A 42 -24.54 -19.35 1.02
C VAL A 42 -24.10 -17.90 0.95
N LYS A 43 -24.94 -17.05 0.38
CA LYS A 43 -24.69 -15.61 0.29
C LYS A 43 -25.47 -14.88 1.38
N THR A 44 -24.76 -14.12 2.22
CA THR A 44 -25.37 -13.27 3.23
C THR A 44 -25.62 -11.87 2.65
N HIS A 45 -26.87 -11.43 2.70
CA HIS A 45 -27.31 -10.15 2.16
C HIS A 45 -27.02 -8.98 3.11
N CYS A 46 -26.83 -7.79 2.56
CA CYS A 46 -26.50 -6.57 3.33
C CYS A 46 -27.46 -6.36 4.54
N VAL A 47 -28.75 -6.55 4.32
CA VAL A 47 -29.78 -6.37 5.36
C VAL A 47 -29.66 -7.37 6.51
N ALA A 48 -29.12 -8.55 6.28
CA ALA A 48 -28.96 -9.56 7.32
C ALA A 48 -27.93 -9.15 8.40
N CYS A 49 -26.93 -8.35 8.04
CA CYS A 49 -25.93 -7.85 8.98
C CYS A 49 -26.28 -6.46 9.53
N HIS A 50 -26.80 -5.57 8.67
CA HIS A 50 -26.98 -4.15 9.00
C HIS A 50 -28.35 -3.82 9.64
N LEU A 51 -29.29 -4.72 9.64
CA LEU A 51 -30.59 -4.52 10.30
C LEU A 51 -30.79 -5.55 11.41
N PRO A 52 -31.46 -5.19 12.52
CA PRO A 52 -31.88 -6.16 13.51
C PRO A 52 -32.73 -7.26 12.91
N PRO A 53 -32.75 -8.47 13.49
CA PRO A 53 -33.56 -9.60 13.00
C PRO A 53 -35.03 -9.24 12.75
N GLN A 54 -35.62 -9.82 11.71
CA GLN A 54 -37.05 -9.60 11.39
C GLN A 54 -37.99 -10.16 12.46
N THR A 55 -37.52 -11.07 13.30
CA THR A 55 -38.23 -11.56 14.49
C THR A 55 -38.64 -10.45 15.43
N ASN A 56 -37.87 -9.35 15.48
CA ASN A 56 -38.26 -8.13 16.17
C ASN A 56 -38.73 -7.08 15.15
N THR A 57 -39.94 -7.22 14.69
CA THR A 57 -40.54 -6.43 13.60
C THR A 57 -40.42 -4.91 13.83
N TRP A 58 -40.69 -4.41 15.05
CA TRP A 58 -40.61 -2.99 15.31
C TRP A 58 -39.17 -2.44 15.28
N LYS A 59 -38.21 -3.15 15.89
CA LYS A 59 -36.79 -2.76 15.83
C LYS A 59 -36.28 -2.80 14.38
N HIS A 60 -36.65 -3.84 13.63
CA HIS A 60 -36.24 -3.99 12.24
C HIS A 60 -36.68 -2.81 11.38
N TYR A 61 -37.98 -2.52 11.34
CA TYR A 61 -38.51 -1.46 10.48
C TYR A 61 -38.14 -0.05 10.95
N SER A 62 -38.01 0.18 12.25
CA SER A 62 -37.55 1.47 12.78
C SER A 62 -36.06 1.73 12.44
N ALA A 63 -35.20 0.72 12.56
CA ALA A 63 -33.81 0.80 12.14
C ALA A 63 -33.69 1.04 10.62
N LYS A 64 -34.47 0.30 9.82
CA LYS A 64 -34.53 0.46 8.37
C LYS A 64 -34.95 1.85 7.94
N ALA A 65 -35.99 2.41 8.55
CA ALA A 65 -36.43 3.78 8.27
C ALA A 65 -35.36 4.82 8.63
N LYS A 66 -34.74 4.68 9.81
CA LYS A 66 -33.72 5.61 10.31
C LYS A 66 -32.45 5.58 9.43
N LEU A 67 -31.95 4.38 9.11
CA LEU A 67 -30.75 4.23 8.28
C LEU A 67 -31.02 4.67 6.85
N GLY A 68 -32.14 4.24 6.25
CA GLY A 68 -32.51 4.65 4.89
C GLY A 68 -32.69 6.15 4.71
N MET A 69 -33.32 6.85 5.68
CA MET A 69 -33.40 8.32 5.63
C MET A 69 -32.01 8.98 5.74
N LYS A 70 -31.15 8.45 6.58
CA LYS A 70 -29.76 8.94 6.73
C LYS A 70 -28.98 8.77 5.43
N ASP A 71 -29.10 7.61 4.78
CA ASP A 71 -28.38 7.30 3.56
C ASP A 71 -28.87 8.14 2.38
N VAL A 72 -30.19 8.31 2.23
CA VAL A 72 -30.78 9.22 1.23
C VAL A 72 -30.33 10.66 1.46
N TRP A 73 -30.34 11.14 2.71
CA TRP A 73 -29.86 12.47 3.03
C TRP A 73 -28.37 12.64 2.70
N SER A 74 -27.57 11.64 3.07
CA SER A 74 -26.14 11.63 2.77
C SER A 74 -25.85 11.63 1.27
N TYR A 75 -26.58 10.83 0.52
CA TYR A 75 -26.49 10.77 -0.95
C TYR A 75 -26.82 12.11 -1.63
N LEU A 76 -27.82 12.84 -1.11
CA LEU A 76 -28.22 14.12 -1.67
C LEU A 76 -27.33 15.31 -1.26
N THR A 77 -26.58 15.19 -0.17
CA THR A 77 -25.87 16.34 0.42
C THR A 77 -24.37 16.20 0.44
N LYS A 78 -23.81 15.03 0.14
CA LYS A 78 -22.37 14.76 0.23
C LYS A 78 -21.85 14.13 -1.06
N ASP A 79 -20.64 14.50 -1.44
CA ASP A 79 -19.91 13.75 -2.48
C ASP A 79 -19.34 12.45 -1.88
N SER A 80 -19.31 11.39 -2.69
CA SER A 80 -18.68 10.12 -2.31
C SER A 80 -17.18 10.27 -2.00
N ALA A 81 -16.53 11.26 -2.60
CA ALA A 81 -15.14 11.62 -2.33
C ALA A 81 -14.91 12.27 -0.95
N ASP A 82 -15.96 12.80 -0.32
CA ASP A 82 -15.88 13.42 1.01
C ASP A 82 -15.93 12.39 2.16
N PHE A 83 -16.20 11.12 1.83
CA PHE A 83 -16.26 10.07 2.83
C PHE A 83 -14.88 9.49 3.13
N ASN A 84 -14.46 9.55 4.38
CA ASN A 84 -13.36 8.75 4.87
C ASN A 84 -13.84 7.32 5.13
N TRP A 85 -13.65 6.44 4.14
CA TRP A 85 -14.09 5.05 4.18
C TRP A 85 -13.30 4.22 5.19
N GLU A 86 -12.08 4.60 5.47
CA GLU A 86 -11.23 3.95 6.46
C GLU A 86 -11.79 4.14 7.87
N THR A 87 -12.08 5.39 8.27
CA THR A 87 -12.75 5.67 9.56
C THR A 87 -14.10 4.97 9.68
N LYS A 88 -14.81 4.75 8.56
CA LYS A 88 -16.09 4.01 8.58
C LYS A 88 -15.93 2.50 8.72
N SER A 89 -14.77 1.95 8.39
CA SER A 89 -14.46 0.54 8.59
C SER A 89 -13.88 0.22 9.98
N GLU A 90 -13.62 1.23 10.80
CA GLU A 90 -13.13 1.05 12.15
C GLU A 90 -14.17 0.44 13.10
N LEU A 91 -13.67 -0.26 14.14
CA LEU A 91 -14.51 -0.93 15.13
C LEU A 91 -15.55 0.00 15.78
N GLU A 92 -15.13 1.20 16.17
CA GLU A 92 -16.02 2.18 16.80
C GLU A 92 -17.21 2.57 15.92
N HIS A 93 -17.03 2.52 14.61
CA HIS A 93 -18.09 2.79 13.65
C HIS A 93 -18.94 1.56 13.41
N ALA A 94 -18.33 0.39 13.21
CA ALA A 94 -19.01 -0.87 12.96
C ALA A 94 -19.96 -1.25 14.08
N VAL A 95 -19.54 -1.11 15.32
CA VAL A 95 -20.34 -1.37 16.54
C VAL A 95 -21.67 -0.57 16.57
N LYS A 96 -21.70 0.64 15.98
CA LYS A 96 -22.91 1.48 15.93
C LYS A 96 -23.95 1.02 14.91
N TYR A 97 -23.54 0.24 13.90
CA TYR A 97 -24.36 -0.07 12.73
C TYR A 97 -24.59 -1.56 12.51
N ILE A 98 -23.92 -2.43 13.26
CA ILE A 98 -24.07 -3.88 13.14
C ILE A 98 -24.60 -4.43 14.47
N PRO A 99 -25.90 -4.73 14.53
CA PRO A 99 -26.49 -5.27 15.75
C PRO A 99 -25.95 -6.67 16.05
N ASN A 100 -25.58 -6.93 17.28
CA ASN A 100 -25.10 -8.23 17.74
C ASN A 100 -26.10 -9.37 17.49
N GLU A 101 -27.38 -9.05 17.64
CA GLU A 101 -28.49 -9.99 17.40
C GLU A 101 -28.51 -10.49 15.94
N SER A 102 -28.06 -9.69 14.99
CA SER A 102 -28.01 -10.10 13.56
C SER A 102 -27.00 -11.21 13.33
N CYS A 103 -25.86 -11.18 14.00
CA CYS A 103 -24.87 -12.26 13.94
C CYS A 103 -25.41 -13.53 14.60
N LYS A 104 -26.04 -13.39 15.75
CA LYS A 104 -26.61 -14.51 16.55
C LYS A 104 -27.82 -15.18 15.90
N GLU A 105 -28.48 -14.54 14.94
CA GLU A 105 -29.58 -15.16 14.18
C GLU A 105 -29.11 -16.39 13.38
N CYS A 106 -27.93 -16.28 12.78
CA CYS A 106 -27.30 -17.37 12.01
C CYS A 106 -26.30 -18.18 12.83
N HIS A 107 -25.53 -17.53 13.70
CA HIS A 107 -24.51 -18.16 14.54
C HIS A 107 -25.07 -18.47 15.94
N GLN A 108 -26.03 -19.40 16.00
CA GLN A 108 -26.68 -19.80 17.26
C GLN A 108 -25.77 -20.68 18.13
N ASN A 109 -24.84 -21.40 17.52
CA ASN A 109 -23.85 -22.20 18.24
C ASN A 109 -22.48 -21.50 18.12
N LEU A 110 -21.97 -21.02 19.25
CA LEU A 110 -20.64 -20.39 19.35
C LEU A 110 -19.49 -21.44 19.41
N PHE A 111 -19.83 -22.71 19.58
CA PHE A 111 -18.89 -23.83 19.71
C PHE A 111 -19.18 -24.93 18.68
N PRO A 112 -19.13 -24.61 17.37
CA PRO A 112 -19.38 -25.60 16.33
C PRO A 112 -18.27 -26.64 16.32
N GLU A 113 -18.59 -27.83 15.77
CA GLU A 113 -17.62 -28.89 15.53
C GLU A 113 -16.51 -28.37 14.58
N GLY A 114 -15.25 -28.57 14.96
CA GLY A 114 -14.09 -28.11 14.19
C GLY A 114 -13.61 -26.70 14.52
N ILE A 115 -14.19 -26.02 15.51
CA ILE A 115 -13.60 -24.78 16.03
C ILE A 115 -12.24 -25.09 16.69
N THR A 116 -11.26 -24.21 16.53
CA THR A 116 -9.94 -24.35 17.15
C THR A 116 -10.00 -24.14 18.66
N ASP A 117 -9.02 -24.66 19.42
CA ASP A 117 -8.92 -24.44 20.86
C ASP A 117 -8.88 -22.94 21.23
N ASP A 118 -8.19 -22.15 20.40
CA ASP A 118 -8.17 -20.70 20.54
C ASP A 118 -9.53 -20.06 20.30
N GLY A 119 -10.28 -20.57 19.32
CA GLY A 119 -11.66 -20.15 19.06
C GLY A 119 -12.58 -20.50 20.20
N VAL A 120 -12.45 -21.69 20.80
CA VAL A 120 -13.17 -22.08 22.02
C VAL A 120 -12.86 -21.11 23.14
N THR A 121 -11.59 -20.83 23.40
CA THR A 121 -11.13 -19.91 24.46
C THR A 121 -11.70 -18.49 24.26
N ALA A 122 -11.65 -17.98 23.03
CA ALA A 122 -12.18 -16.66 22.69
C ALA A 122 -13.70 -16.58 22.89
N HIS A 123 -14.44 -17.59 22.50
CA HIS A 123 -15.90 -17.64 22.67
C HIS A 123 -16.33 -17.88 24.13
N LEU A 124 -15.57 -18.63 24.91
CA LEU A 124 -15.79 -18.71 26.38
C LEU A 124 -15.57 -17.36 27.05
N TYR A 125 -14.49 -16.66 26.68
CA TYR A 125 -14.23 -15.31 27.18
C TYR A 125 -15.38 -14.34 26.81
N TYR A 126 -15.86 -14.41 25.56
CA TYR A 126 -17.00 -13.63 25.11
C TYR A 126 -18.26 -13.93 25.94
N ASP A 127 -18.61 -15.18 26.13
CA ASP A 127 -19.82 -15.61 26.87
C ASP A 127 -19.80 -15.15 28.32
N GLU A 128 -18.63 -15.21 28.96
CA GLU A 128 -18.43 -14.75 30.34
C GLU A 128 -18.46 -13.21 30.51
N ASN A 129 -18.06 -12.48 29.48
CA ASN A 129 -17.79 -11.03 29.57
C ASN A 129 -18.69 -10.17 28.68
N GLU A 130 -19.53 -10.76 27.81
CA GLU A 130 -20.39 -10.03 26.86
C GLU A 130 -21.10 -8.85 27.52
N LYS A 131 -21.81 -9.12 28.62
CA LYS A 131 -22.62 -8.11 29.33
C LYS A 131 -21.79 -7.15 30.16
N LYS A 132 -20.64 -7.58 30.70
CA LYS A 132 -19.79 -6.76 31.57
C LYS A 132 -18.99 -5.74 30.81
N LEU A 133 -18.54 -6.11 29.61
CA LEU A 133 -17.64 -5.33 28.78
C LEU A 133 -18.33 -4.80 27.51
N ASP A 134 -19.65 -5.01 27.36
CA ASP A 134 -20.43 -4.67 26.16
C ASP A 134 -19.79 -5.20 24.88
N LEU A 135 -19.31 -6.45 24.93
CA LEU A 135 -18.64 -7.08 23.80
C LEU A 135 -19.64 -7.43 22.72
N GLN A 136 -19.26 -7.15 21.49
CA GLN A 136 -20.04 -7.53 20.31
C GLN A 136 -19.26 -8.51 19.43
N CYS A 137 -19.99 -9.36 18.68
CA CYS A 137 -19.37 -10.31 17.76
C CYS A 137 -18.42 -9.59 16.78
N ILE A 138 -18.83 -8.39 16.31
CA ILE A 138 -18.02 -7.56 15.41
C ILE A 138 -16.72 -7.06 16.06
N SER A 139 -16.61 -7.05 17.39
CA SER A 139 -15.37 -6.65 18.07
C SER A 139 -14.21 -7.59 17.79
N CYS A 140 -14.50 -8.85 17.45
CA CYS A 140 -13.50 -9.85 17.09
C CYS A 140 -13.58 -10.27 15.61
N HIS A 141 -14.71 -10.05 14.94
CA HIS A 141 -14.99 -10.48 13.59
C HIS A 141 -15.23 -9.30 12.63
N LEU A 142 -14.40 -8.27 12.71
CA LEU A 142 -14.61 -7.01 11.98
C LEU A 142 -14.57 -7.17 10.45
N ASP A 143 -13.85 -8.14 9.92
CA ASP A 143 -13.77 -8.46 8.50
C ASP A 143 -14.85 -9.42 7.99
N ALA A 144 -15.73 -9.88 8.87
CA ALA A 144 -16.73 -10.89 8.52
C ALA A 144 -17.66 -10.47 7.37
N GLY A 145 -18.12 -9.21 7.39
CA GLY A 145 -19.06 -8.66 6.40
C GLY A 145 -18.42 -7.96 5.22
N HIS A 146 -17.25 -7.35 5.44
CA HIS A 146 -16.49 -6.63 4.44
C HIS A 146 -15.02 -7.01 4.56
N TYR A 147 -14.47 -7.62 3.51
CA TYR A 147 -13.07 -7.97 3.50
C TYR A 147 -12.20 -6.70 3.52
N ASN A 148 -11.32 -6.62 4.50
CA ASN A 148 -10.32 -5.56 4.58
C ASN A 148 -8.93 -6.22 4.63
N PRO A 149 -8.13 -6.14 3.57
CA PRO A 149 -6.79 -6.73 3.53
C PRO A 149 -5.84 -6.16 4.58
N ASN A 150 -6.13 -4.95 5.06
CA ASN A 150 -5.34 -4.26 6.09
C ASN A 150 -5.72 -4.69 7.52
N TYR A 151 -6.72 -5.55 7.64
CA TYR A 151 -7.20 -5.99 8.94
C TYR A 151 -6.41 -7.19 9.43
N ASN A 152 -5.59 -6.97 10.44
CA ASN A 152 -4.85 -8.04 11.09
C ASN A 152 -5.60 -8.50 12.34
N HIS A 153 -6.21 -9.68 12.29
CA HIS A 153 -6.95 -10.28 13.39
C HIS A 153 -6.17 -10.37 14.70
N SER A 154 -4.84 -10.44 14.63
CA SER A 154 -3.99 -10.54 15.81
C SER A 154 -3.95 -9.26 16.66
N LYS A 155 -4.38 -8.11 16.14
CA LYS A 155 -4.42 -6.86 16.91
C LYS A 155 -5.66 -6.72 17.82
N MET A 156 -6.70 -7.51 17.59
CA MET A 156 -7.96 -7.37 18.32
C MET A 156 -8.05 -8.19 19.60
N VAL A 157 -7.21 -9.18 19.77
CA VAL A 157 -7.31 -10.09 20.91
C VAL A 157 -6.05 -9.98 21.76
N GLY A 158 -6.03 -8.99 22.63
CA GLY A 158 -5.13 -8.99 23.79
C GLY A 158 -5.55 -10.06 24.81
N ILE A 159 -5.68 -11.32 24.39
CA ILE A 159 -5.88 -12.45 25.28
C ILE A 159 -4.51 -12.93 25.73
N PRO A 160 -4.15 -12.81 27.03
CA PRO A 160 -2.90 -13.35 27.53
C PRO A 160 -2.88 -14.87 27.39
N GLY A 161 -1.94 -15.42 26.60
CA GLY A 161 -1.62 -16.84 26.59
C GLY A 161 -1.77 -17.62 25.28
N GLN A 162 -1.89 -17.00 24.13
CA GLN A 162 -1.99 -17.76 22.86
C GLN A 162 -0.63 -18.21 22.33
N ASN A 163 -0.39 -19.51 22.41
CA ASN A 163 0.60 -20.22 21.58
C ASN A 163 -0.09 -20.71 20.30
N THR A 164 0.22 -20.12 19.17
CA THR A 164 -0.30 -20.53 17.87
C THR A 164 0.45 -21.75 17.34
N SER A 165 0.00 -22.94 17.69
CA SER A 165 0.40 -24.15 16.99
C SER A 165 -0.84 -24.98 16.66
N GLY A 166 -1.20 -24.99 15.38
CA GLY A 166 -2.07 -25.98 14.77
C GLY A 166 -3.46 -25.52 14.35
N ALA A 167 -3.58 -24.79 13.26
CA ALA A 167 -4.83 -24.72 12.48
C ALA A 167 -4.64 -25.51 11.18
N SER A 168 -5.20 -26.70 11.12
CA SER A 168 -5.46 -27.41 9.87
C SER A 168 -6.81 -26.90 9.35
N SER A 169 -6.82 -25.93 8.48
CA SER A 169 -7.93 -25.62 7.59
C SER A 169 -7.43 -25.78 6.17
N ASP A 170 -8.31 -26.16 5.25
CA ASP A 170 -7.97 -26.29 3.83
C ASP A 170 -7.51 -24.93 3.27
N THR A 171 -6.23 -24.65 3.49
CA THR A 171 -5.54 -23.42 3.09
C THR A 171 -5.03 -23.49 1.66
N SER A 172 -5.34 -24.55 0.92
CA SER A 172 -4.85 -24.75 -0.45
C SER A 172 -5.29 -23.66 -1.43
N LEU A 173 -6.33 -22.86 -1.10
CA LEU A 173 -6.76 -21.70 -1.87
C LEU A 173 -5.92 -20.43 -1.62
N PHE A 174 -5.12 -20.39 -0.54
CA PHE A 174 -4.36 -19.19 -0.13
C PHE A 174 -2.84 -19.35 -0.30
N PHE A 175 -2.34 -20.53 -0.56
CA PHE A 175 -0.92 -20.78 -0.80
C PHE A 175 -0.66 -20.87 -2.30
N LYS A 176 -0.67 -19.73 -2.98
CA LYS A 176 -0.04 -19.69 -4.29
C LYS A 176 1.47 -19.80 -4.09
N GLU A 177 2.07 -20.75 -4.78
CA GLU A 177 3.51 -20.86 -4.85
C GLU A 177 4.11 -19.60 -5.50
N PRO A 178 5.35 -19.23 -5.16
CA PRO A 178 6.01 -18.11 -5.81
C PRO A 178 6.09 -18.35 -7.32
N THR A 179 5.96 -17.30 -8.10
CA THR A 179 6.00 -17.38 -9.55
C THR A 179 7.35 -17.92 -10.04
N THR A 180 7.33 -19.01 -10.78
CA THR A 180 8.55 -19.53 -11.42
C THR A 180 8.87 -18.73 -12.68
N VAL A 181 10.03 -18.10 -12.71
CA VAL A 181 10.51 -17.32 -13.86
C VAL A 181 11.48 -18.19 -14.68
N THR A 182 11.05 -18.61 -15.86
CA THR A 182 11.82 -19.50 -16.76
C THR A 182 12.45 -18.78 -17.94
N SER A 183 12.09 -17.52 -18.17
CA SER A 183 12.58 -16.70 -19.29
C SER A 183 12.65 -15.23 -18.87
N PHE A 184 13.47 -14.46 -19.57
CA PHE A 184 13.60 -13.03 -19.34
C PHE A 184 12.46 -12.27 -20.06
N THR A 185 11.25 -12.36 -19.48
CA THR A 185 10.03 -11.70 -19.97
C THR A 185 9.23 -11.19 -18.77
N ASP A 186 8.37 -10.21 -18.98
CA ASP A 186 7.46 -9.71 -17.93
C ASP A 186 6.73 -10.86 -17.25
N TYR A 187 6.56 -10.75 -15.94
CA TYR A 187 5.81 -11.74 -15.16
C TYR A 187 5.02 -11.06 -14.03
N VAL A 188 4.07 -11.78 -13.50
CA VAL A 188 3.34 -11.37 -12.30
C VAL A 188 3.90 -12.15 -11.12
N GLU A 189 4.50 -11.44 -10.16
CA GLU A 189 4.93 -12.04 -8.91
C GLU A 189 3.75 -12.20 -7.97
N GLN A 190 3.63 -13.36 -7.37
CA GLN A 190 2.70 -13.62 -6.29
C GLN A 190 3.46 -13.61 -4.96
N ILE A 191 3.01 -12.80 -4.00
CA ILE A 191 3.58 -12.87 -2.65
C ILE A 191 3.01 -14.10 -1.97
N PRO A 192 3.84 -15.14 -1.69
CA PRO A 192 3.37 -16.39 -1.11
C PRO A 192 2.66 -16.20 0.24
N GLY A 193 1.56 -16.90 0.44
CA GLY A 193 0.75 -16.79 1.65
C GLY A 193 -0.16 -15.56 1.69
N THR A 194 -0.29 -14.83 0.58
CA THR A 194 -1.18 -13.66 0.46
C THR A 194 -1.98 -13.70 -0.83
N MET A 195 -2.95 -12.81 -0.99
CA MET A 195 -3.64 -12.56 -2.26
C MET A 195 -2.96 -11.46 -3.09
N VAL A 196 -1.88 -10.89 -2.60
CA VAL A 196 -1.20 -9.75 -3.22
C VAL A 196 -0.28 -10.24 -4.33
N SER A 197 -0.43 -9.66 -5.50
CA SER A 197 0.45 -9.89 -6.65
C SER A 197 0.81 -8.57 -7.32
N PHE A 198 1.93 -8.53 -8.03
CA PHE A 198 2.37 -7.34 -8.73
C PHE A 198 3.18 -7.70 -9.98
N LYS A 199 3.19 -6.78 -10.94
CA LYS A 199 3.85 -7.03 -12.21
C LYS A 199 5.31 -6.61 -12.15
N MET A 200 6.19 -7.48 -12.67
CA MET A 200 7.60 -7.26 -12.87
C MET A 200 7.88 -7.13 -14.38
N ILE A 201 8.53 -6.06 -14.76
CA ILE A 201 8.91 -5.75 -16.16
C ILE A 201 10.34 -6.18 -16.40
N ALA A 202 10.57 -6.89 -17.48
CA ALA A 202 11.91 -7.30 -17.92
C ALA A 202 12.62 -6.10 -18.55
N ILE A 203 13.60 -5.53 -17.87
CA ILE A 203 14.41 -4.40 -18.34
C ILE A 203 15.66 -4.95 -19.00
N PRO A 204 15.80 -4.80 -20.33
CA PRO A 204 16.98 -5.29 -21.03
C PRO A 204 18.21 -4.52 -20.59
N GLY A 205 19.33 -5.21 -20.41
CA GLY A 205 20.61 -4.53 -20.19
C GLY A 205 20.98 -3.64 -21.36
N GLY A 206 21.83 -2.65 -21.10
CA GLY A 206 22.27 -1.74 -22.14
C GLY A 206 23.12 -0.60 -21.61
N SER A 207 23.61 0.22 -22.54
CA SER A 207 24.43 1.40 -22.21
C SER A 207 23.63 2.67 -22.48
N PHE A 208 23.79 3.66 -21.62
CA PHE A 208 23.14 4.97 -21.73
C PHE A 208 24.03 6.09 -21.20
N LYS A 209 23.67 7.31 -21.48
CA LYS A 209 24.30 8.51 -20.91
C LYS A 209 23.58 8.88 -19.62
N MET A 210 24.25 8.69 -18.50
CA MET A 210 23.75 9.04 -17.17
C MET A 210 24.07 10.50 -16.85
N GLY A 211 23.10 11.19 -16.24
CA GLY A 211 23.23 12.60 -15.90
C GLY A 211 22.61 13.56 -16.93
N SER A 212 22.88 14.83 -16.80
CA SER A 212 22.42 15.88 -17.73
C SER A 212 23.55 16.86 -18.07
N GLU A 213 23.46 17.46 -19.27
CA GLU A 213 24.38 18.50 -19.69
C GLU A 213 24.07 19.85 -19.04
N GLU A 214 25.06 20.69 -18.81
CA GLU A 214 24.91 22.05 -18.21
C GLU A 214 23.88 22.93 -18.94
N LYS A 215 23.68 22.69 -20.25
CA LYS A 215 22.68 23.42 -21.06
C LYS A 215 21.25 22.93 -20.85
N GLU A 216 21.04 21.78 -20.20
CA GLU A 216 19.71 21.28 -19.91
C GLU A 216 18.99 22.22 -18.94
N ALA A 217 17.71 22.48 -19.21
CA ALA A 217 16.92 23.35 -18.34
C ALA A 217 16.81 22.75 -16.94
N PHE A 218 17.12 23.56 -15.92
CA PHE A 218 17.14 23.18 -14.51
C PHE A 218 18.18 22.11 -14.13
N HIS A 219 19.23 21.97 -14.94
CA HIS A 219 20.41 21.17 -14.59
C HIS A 219 20.94 21.53 -13.19
N LYS A 220 21.35 20.54 -12.41
CA LYS A 220 22.03 20.66 -11.12
C LYS A 220 23.46 20.17 -11.23
N ALA A 221 24.37 20.75 -10.43
CA ALA A 221 25.80 20.42 -10.51
C ALA A 221 26.11 18.94 -10.23
N ASP A 222 25.32 18.28 -9.39
CA ASP A 222 25.46 16.86 -9.05
C ASP A 222 24.97 15.90 -10.13
N GLU A 223 24.39 16.41 -11.22
CA GLU A 223 23.99 15.66 -12.41
C GLU A 223 25.12 15.58 -13.46
N SER A 224 26.27 16.15 -13.16
CA SER A 224 27.45 16.25 -14.05
C SER A 224 28.69 15.57 -13.46
N PRO A 225 29.63 15.14 -14.34
CA PRO A 225 29.59 15.13 -15.80
C PRO A 225 28.68 14.00 -16.33
N VAL A 226 28.12 14.23 -17.52
CA VAL A 226 27.46 13.15 -18.26
C VAL A 226 28.51 12.08 -18.61
N HIS A 227 28.21 10.83 -18.31
CA HIS A 227 29.12 9.71 -18.54
C HIS A 227 28.36 8.48 -19.07
N ASN A 228 29.07 7.56 -19.69
CA ASN A 228 28.47 6.33 -20.18
C ASN A 228 28.32 5.31 -19.04
N VAL A 229 27.13 4.76 -18.88
CA VAL A 229 26.88 3.67 -17.92
C VAL A 229 26.29 2.50 -18.66
N THR A 230 26.78 1.31 -18.35
CA THR A 230 26.22 0.04 -18.80
C THR A 230 25.56 -0.64 -17.61
N VAL A 231 24.31 -1.06 -17.77
CA VAL A 231 23.56 -1.83 -16.77
C VAL A 231 23.29 -3.24 -17.29
N SER A 232 23.42 -4.22 -16.42
CA SER A 232 23.04 -5.60 -16.69
C SER A 232 21.50 -5.75 -16.75
N PRO A 233 20.96 -6.79 -17.41
CA PRO A 233 19.52 -7.04 -17.41
C PRO A 233 18.98 -7.29 -15.99
N PHE A 234 17.79 -6.76 -15.69
CA PHE A 234 17.11 -6.94 -14.41
C PHE A 234 15.60 -6.87 -14.61
N PHE A 235 14.84 -7.30 -13.62
CA PHE A 235 13.40 -7.05 -13.55
C PHE A 235 13.12 -5.88 -12.61
N MET A 236 12.16 -5.02 -12.96
CA MET A 236 11.71 -3.91 -12.11
C MET A 236 10.20 -3.95 -11.94
N ALA A 237 9.72 -3.68 -10.75
CA ALA A 237 8.28 -3.56 -10.51
C ALA A 237 7.66 -2.46 -11.41
N GLU A 238 6.52 -2.76 -12.05
CA GLU A 238 5.82 -1.82 -12.95
C GLU A 238 5.52 -0.49 -12.25
N VAL A 239 5.21 -0.54 -10.96
CA VAL A 239 4.85 0.60 -10.12
C VAL A 239 5.66 0.59 -8.83
N GLU A 240 5.57 1.66 -8.05
CA GLU A 240 6.09 1.75 -6.69
C GLU A 240 5.45 0.66 -5.81
N VAL A 241 6.13 0.23 -4.75
CA VAL A 241 5.53 -0.70 -3.75
C VAL A 241 4.27 -0.07 -3.19
N THR A 242 3.16 -0.79 -3.30
CA THR A 242 1.85 -0.33 -2.87
C THR A 242 1.60 -0.62 -1.38
N TRP A 243 0.58 0.02 -0.81
CA TRP A 243 0.17 -0.27 0.57
C TRP A 243 -0.24 -1.73 0.75
N ASP A 244 -0.90 -2.35 -0.22
CA ASP A 244 -1.27 -3.78 -0.10
C ASP A 244 -0.03 -4.67 -0.02
N GLN A 245 1.01 -4.38 -0.79
CA GLN A 245 2.29 -5.10 -0.72
C GLN A 245 3.00 -4.85 0.60
N TYR A 246 3.05 -3.59 1.06
CA TYR A 246 3.73 -3.25 2.30
C TYR A 246 2.99 -3.78 3.53
N TRP A 247 1.66 -3.78 3.53
CA TRP A 247 0.86 -4.39 4.58
C TRP A 247 0.97 -5.91 4.60
N ALA A 248 1.16 -6.56 3.45
CA ALA A 248 1.48 -7.99 3.40
C ALA A 248 2.80 -8.29 4.14
N PHE A 249 3.83 -7.47 3.93
CA PHE A 249 5.09 -7.54 4.69
C PHE A 249 4.85 -7.30 6.17
N TYR A 250 4.21 -6.21 6.52
CA TYR A 250 3.93 -5.85 7.92
C TYR A 250 3.15 -6.96 8.64
N GLY A 251 2.07 -7.45 8.04
CA GLY A 251 1.24 -8.51 8.59
C GLY A 251 1.95 -9.85 8.72
N ASN A 252 2.67 -10.29 7.68
CA ASN A 252 3.41 -11.55 7.70
C ASN A 252 4.54 -11.55 8.74
N THR A 253 5.27 -10.46 8.84
CA THR A 253 6.35 -10.36 9.85
C THR A 253 5.82 -10.26 11.27
N MET A 254 4.63 -9.74 11.47
CA MET A 254 3.95 -9.74 12.78
C MET A 254 3.47 -11.14 13.18
N SER A 255 2.97 -11.94 12.23
CA SER A 255 2.37 -13.25 12.47
C SER A 255 3.40 -14.39 12.59
N GLU A 256 4.59 -14.23 12.04
CA GLU A 256 5.66 -15.24 12.09
C GLU A 256 6.39 -15.29 13.46
N GLY A 257 5.68 -14.98 14.54
CA GLY A 257 6.17 -15.18 15.89
C GLY A 257 7.12 -14.10 16.36
N ARG A 258 6.67 -12.86 16.39
CA ARG A 258 7.33 -11.87 17.27
C ARG A 258 7.32 -12.41 18.67
N THR A 259 8.45 -12.89 19.11
CA THR A 259 8.76 -12.99 20.53
C THR A 259 8.58 -11.59 21.12
N PRO A 260 8.05 -11.51 22.36
CA PRO A 260 7.94 -10.22 23.04
C PRO A 260 9.24 -9.43 22.95
N PRO A 261 9.22 -8.09 22.89
CA PRO A 261 10.39 -7.25 22.71
C PRO A 261 11.58 -7.61 23.60
N GLU A 262 11.31 -8.07 24.81
CA GLU A 262 12.34 -8.47 25.80
C GLU A 262 13.16 -9.69 25.37
N THR A 263 12.61 -10.62 24.63
CA THR A 263 13.31 -11.80 24.12
C THR A 263 14.03 -11.54 22.80
N VAL A 264 13.53 -10.60 22.01
CA VAL A 264 14.20 -10.14 20.78
C VAL A 264 15.47 -9.38 21.12
N TYR A 265 15.44 -8.50 22.14
CA TYR A 265 16.61 -7.77 22.60
C TYR A 265 17.64 -8.67 23.31
N ALA A 266 17.20 -9.72 23.96
CA ALA A 266 18.10 -10.65 24.67
C ALA A 266 18.91 -11.58 23.76
N ASN A 267 18.42 -11.84 22.54
CA ASN A 267 19.06 -12.75 21.57
C ASN A 267 19.76 -12.03 20.40
N ASN A 268 19.95 -10.72 20.48
CA ASN A 268 20.37 -9.90 19.35
C ASN A 268 21.88 -9.91 19.10
N SER A 269 22.47 -11.09 18.98
CA SER A 269 23.80 -11.28 18.38
C SER A 269 23.76 -11.40 16.85
N ASN A 270 22.54 -11.43 16.24
CA ASN A 270 22.37 -11.54 14.79
C ASN A 270 21.58 -10.34 14.28
N PRO A 271 22.23 -9.34 13.62
CA PRO A 271 21.56 -8.18 13.07
C PRO A 271 20.50 -8.52 12.01
N ASN A 272 20.51 -9.73 11.44
CA ASN A 272 19.52 -10.18 10.49
C ASN A 272 18.21 -10.64 11.13
N VAL A 273 18.15 -10.83 12.44
CA VAL A 273 16.91 -11.24 13.13
C VAL A 273 15.94 -10.09 13.24
N ASP A 274 16.42 -8.87 13.52
CA ASP A 274 15.59 -7.68 13.54
C ASP A 274 15.09 -7.28 12.15
N ALA A 275 15.87 -7.53 11.10
CA ALA A 275 15.46 -7.32 9.72
C ALA A 275 14.28 -8.22 9.30
N ILE A 276 14.10 -9.36 9.97
CA ILE A 276 13.03 -10.33 9.71
C ILE A 276 11.79 -10.06 10.59
N SER A 277 11.95 -9.33 11.70
CA SER A 277 10.86 -9.09 12.66
C SER A 277 9.81 -8.09 12.16
N GLY A 278 10.12 -7.30 11.15
CA GLY A 278 9.22 -6.34 10.52
C GLY A 278 9.02 -5.04 11.30
N PRO A 279 8.32 -4.08 10.69
CA PRO A 279 8.19 -2.75 11.25
C PRO A 279 7.39 -2.74 12.55
N THR A 280 7.82 -1.89 13.49
CA THR A 280 7.01 -1.53 14.67
C THR A 280 5.77 -0.75 14.21
N PRO A 281 4.69 -0.69 15.04
CA PRO A 281 3.54 0.15 14.71
C PRO A 281 3.96 1.59 14.45
N PRO A 282 3.44 2.22 13.38
CA PRO A 282 3.75 3.62 13.08
C PRO A 282 3.11 4.53 14.12
N PHE A 283 3.67 5.73 14.29
CA PHE A 283 3.00 6.80 15.01
C PHE A 283 1.97 7.45 14.08
N GLY A 284 0.69 7.36 14.44
CA GLY A 284 -0.41 7.87 13.61
C GLY A 284 -0.71 6.99 12.39
N PHE A 285 -1.26 7.60 11.37
CA PHE A 285 -1.63 6.93 10.11
C PHE A 285 -0.54 7.11 9.07
N PRO A 286 0.23 6.07 8.73
CA PRO A 286 1.34 6.21 7.78
C PRO A 286 0.86 6.51 6.35
N ASP A 287 -0.35 6.12 5.99
CA ASP A 287 -1.03 6.45 4.73
C ASP A 287 -1.62 7.86 4.70
N GLN A 288 -1.49 8.62 5.79
CA GLN A 288 -1.99 9.99 5.96
C GLN A 288 -3.52 10.13 5.83
N GLY A 289 -4.26 9.03 5.93
CA GLY A 289 -5.70 9.00 5.66
C GLY A 289 -6.05 9.22 4.18
N TRP A 290 -5.09 9.00 3.28
CA TRP A 290 -5.34 9.12 1.84
C TRP A 290 -5.88 7.84 1.21
N GLY A 291 -5.87 6.75 1.99
CA GLY A 291 -6.30 5.41 1.61
C GLY A 291 -5.12 4.52 1.21
N GLY A 292 -5.33 3.21 1.42
CA GLY A 292 -4.38 2.14 1.14
C GLY A 292 -4.50 1.58 -0.29
N GLY A 293 -4.51 0.26 -0.41
CA GLY A 293 -4.68 -0.45 -1.67
C GLY A 293 -3.49 -0.28 -2.61
N ASP A 294 -3.77 0.05 -3.87
CA ASP A 294 -2.77 0.23 -4.91
C ASP A 294 -2.01 1.56 -4.85
N ARG A 295 -2.31 2.45 -3.90
CA ARG A 295 -1.51 3.65 -3.69
C ARG A 295 -0.10 3.30 -3.25
N PRO A 296 0.93 4.08 -3.66
CA PRO A 296 2.28 3.83 -3.18
C PRO A 296 2.36 3.94 -1.66
N ALA A 297 3.03 3.00 -1.05
CA ALA A 297 3.38 3.05 0.36
C ALA A 297 4.39 4.17 0.60
N ILE A 298 4.20 4.94 1.67
CA ILE A 298 4.98 6.13 1.99
C ILE A 298 5.41 6.13 3.46
N THR A 299 6.24 7.08 3.83
CA THR A 299 6.72 7.33 5.21
C THR A 299 7.71 6.30 5.79
N MET A 300 8.03 5.24 5.08
CA MET A 300 9.03 4.27 5.55
C MET A 300 10.45 4.83 5.41
N THR A 301 11.36 4.32 6.24
CA THR A 301 12.79 4.60 6.13
C THR A 301 13.44 3.75 5.03
N HIS A 302 14.65 4.09 4.62
CA HIS A 302 15.45 3.26 3.71
C HIS A 302 15.68 1.85 4.28
N TYR A 303 15.99 1.75 5.57
CA TYR A 303 16.12 0.47 6.28
C TYR A 303 14.85 -0.40 6.15
N ALA A 304 13.68 0.20 6.29
CA ALA A 304 12.42 -0.51 6.13
C ALA A 304 12.19 -1.00 4.70
N ALA A 305 12.59 -0.20 3.70
CA ALA A 305 12.51 -0.58 2.29
C ALA A 305 13.47 -1.73 1.95
N GLU A 306 14.71 -1.70 2.44
CA GLU A 306 15.65 -2.82 2.30
C GLU A 306 15.16 -4.09 2.98
N THR A 307 14.58 -3.96 4.17
CA THR A 307 14.04 -5.09 4.91
C THR A 307 12.84 -5.73 4.20
N PHE A 308 11.99 -4.90 3.58
CA PHE A 308 10.94 -5.40 2.69
C PHE A 308 11.52 -6.26 1.55
N CYS A 309 12.58 -5.78 0.90
CA CYS A 309 13.24 -6.53 -0.19
C CYS A 309 13.82 -7.86 0.32
N GLN A 310 14.44 -7.89 1.50
CA GLN A 310 14.96 -9.11 2.11
C GLN A 310 13.85 -10.10 2.44
N TRP A 311 12.75 -9.63 3.03
CA TRP A 311 11.57 -10.42 3.31
C TRP A 311 10.97 -11.01 2.02
N LEU A 312 10.78 -10.19 0.98
CA LEU A 312 10.23 -10.63 -0.30
C LEU A 312 11.15 -11.67 -0.95
N SER A 313 12.46 -11.48 -0.87
CA SER A 313 13.45 -12.45 -1.36
C SER A 313 13.31 -13.81 -0.65
N LYS A 314 13.18 -13.79 0.66
CA LYS A 314 13.00 -15.02 1.46
C LYS A 314 11.67 -15.72 1.13
N LYS A 315 10.59 -14.97 0.94
CA LYS A 315 9.28 -15.52 0.63
C LYS A 315 9.22 -16.14 -0.78
N THR A 316 9.89 -15.55 -1.75
CA THR A 316 9.80 -15.94 -3.16
C THR A 316 10.95 -16.85 -3.61
N GLY A 317 12.03 -16.93 -2.85
CA GLY A 317 13.25 -17.65 -3.22
C GLY A 317 14.05 -16.94 -4.35
N LYS A 318 13.74 -15.66 -4.64
CA LYS A 318 14.42 -14.81 -5.63
C LYS A 318 15.25 -13.73 -4.92
N THR A 319 16.07 -13.00 -5.67
CA THR A 319 16.87 -11.89 -5.13
C THR A 319 16.19 -10.56 -5.45
N TYR A 320 15.42 -10.05 -4.49
CA TYR A 320 14.83 -8.71 -4.53
C TYR A 320 15.71 -7.70 -3.79
N ARG A 321 15.84 -6.51 -4.33
CA ARG A 321 16.59 -5.39 -3.75
C ARG A 321 16.04 -4.04 -4.23
N LEU A 322 16.54 -2.96 -3.68
CA LEU A 322 16.35 -1.63 -4.25
C LEU A 322 17.14 -1.51 -5.57
N PRO A 323 16.69 -0.70 -6.54
CA PRO A 323 17.47 -0.39 -7.72
C PRO A 323 18.74 0.38 -7.35
N THR A 324 19.82 0.20 -8.10
CA THR A 324 20.91 1.18 -8.08
C THR A 324 20.43 2.49 -8.74
N GLU A 325 21.11 3.59 -8.44
CA GLU A 325 20.79 4.89 -9.06
C GLU A 325 20.88 4.82 -10.58
N ALA A 326 21.85 4.07 -11.10
CA ALA A 326 22.04 3.85 -12.52
C ALA A 326 20.91 3.01 -13.15
N GLU A 327 20.50 1.93 -12.50
CA GLU A 327 19.36 1.12 -12.95
C GLU A 327 18.07 1.95 -12.95
N TRP A 328 17.87 2.77 -11.92
CA TRP A 328 16.71 3.63 -11.81
C TRP A 328 16.67 4.65 -12.97
N GLU A 329 17.78 5.37 -13.24
CA GLU A 329 17.81 6.38 -14.30
C GLU A 329 17.69 5.74 -15.69
N TYR A 330 18.34 4.59 -15.93
CA TYR A 330 18.20 3.82 -17.16
C TYR A 330 16.73 3.42 -17.41
N ALA A 331 16.10 2.89 -16.38
CA ALA A 331 14.69 2.48 -16.43
C ALA A 331 13.76 3.68 -16.64
N ALA A 332 14.00 4.79 -15.95
CA ALA A 332 13.20 6.02 -16.08
C ALA A 332 13.28 6.61 -17.49
N ARG A 333 14.45 6.60 -18.10
CA ARG A 333 14.66 7.09 -19.47
C ARG A 333 13.97 6.22 -20.52
N GLY A 334 13.87 4.92 -20.30
CA GLY A 334 13.23 4.01 -21.27
C GLY A 334 13.85 4.09 -22.66
N GLY A 335 15.17 4.29 -22.76
CA GLY A 335 15.91 4.44 -24.01
C GLY A 335 15.94 5.86 -24.60
N THR A 336 15.41 6.87 -23.92
CA THR A 336 15.48 8.28 -24.35
C THR A 336 16.69 9.00 -23.75
N GLU A 337 17.16 10.05 -24.43
CA GLU A 337 18.22 10.97 -23.95
C GLU A 337 17.64 12.34 -23.54
N THR A 338 16.33 12.49 -23.56
CA THR A 338 15.61 13.75 -23.26
C THR A 338 15.42 13.91 -21.76
N PRO A 339 15.14 15.16 -21.26
CA PRO A 339 14.87 15.39 -19.83
C PRO A 339 13.78 14.53 -19.23
N TYR A 340 12.75 14.21 -20.03
CA TYR A 340 11.66 13.29 -19.70
C TYR A 340 11.63 12.14 -20.72
N PHE A 341 11.06 11.00 -20.37
CA PHE A 341 10.84 9.90 -21.31
C PHE A 341 9.75 10.18 -22.36
N PHE A 342 9.07 11.29 -22.24
CA PHE A 342 8.06 11.81 -23.19
C PHE A 342 8.51 13.17 -23.75
N THR A 343 7.86 13.60 -24.85
CA THR A 343 8.18 14.87 -25.50
C THR A 343 7.77 16.06 -24.64
N GLY A 344 8.74 16.93 -24.30
CA GLY A 344 8.49 18.15 -23.56
C GLY A 344 9.77 18.84 -23.11
N ASN A 345 9.66 20.15 -22.88
CA ASN A 345 10.77 20.93 -22.33
C ASN A 345 10.43 21.29 -20.87
N PRO A 346 11.33 21.06 -19.90
CA PRO A 346 11.07 21.39 -18.50
C PRO A 346 10.63 22.85 -18.28
N LYS A 347 11.15 23.79 -19.08
CA LYS A 347 10.72 25.19 -19.05
C LYS A 347 9.25 25.39 -19.42
N ASP A 348 8.64 24.47 -20.15
CA ASP A 348 7.25 24.60 -20.57
C ASP A 348 6.26 24.11 -19.51
N PHE A 349 6.71 23.30 -18.57
CA PHE A 349 5.88 22.68 -17.54
C PHE A 349 6.11 23.22 -16.13
N SER A 350 7.30 23.83 -15.88
CA SER A 350 7.68 24.37 -14.57
C SER A 350 7.02 25.71 -14.27
N ASP A 351 6.70 25.94 -13.00
CA ASP A 351 6.27 27.24 -12.47
C ASP A 351 7.45 28.13 -12.05
N GLN A 352 8.68 27.63 -12.17
CA GLN A 352 9.89 28.40 -11.86
C GLN A 352 10.18 29.41 -12.96
N GLY A 353 9.71 30.64 -12.79
CA GLY A 353 9.99 31.75 -13.72
C GLY A 353 9.11 32.96 -13.42
N PHE A 354 9.72 34.16 -13.42
CA PHE A 354 9.04 35.41 -13.01
C PHE A 354 7.76 35.70 -13.81
N TRP A 355 7.73 35.35 -15.09
CA TRP A 355 6.59 35.62 -15.98
C TRP A 355 5.55 34.52 -16.00
N ARG A 356 5.87 33.28 -15.55
CA ARG A 356 4.96 32.13 -15.59
C ARG A 356 3.95 32.08 -14.46
N LYS A 357 4.14 32.85 -13.39
CA LYS A 357 3.09 33.08 -12.38
C LYS A 357 1.83 33.74 -12.95
N PHE A 358 1.90 34.28 -14.16
CA PHE A 358 0.81 34.99 -14.82
C PHE A 358 0.21 34.22 -16.02
N PHE A 359 0.87 33.17 -16.48
CA PHE A 359 0.40 32.37 -17.61
C PHE A 359 0.49 30.90 -17.22
N ASP A 360 -0.64 30.19 -17.23
CA ASP A 360 -0.67 28.75 -16.93
C ASP A 360 0.30 27.98 -17.84
N ALA A 361 1.16 27.18 -17.25
CA ALA A 361 2.01 26.26 -17.99
C ALA A 361 1.14 25.23 -18.71
N LYS A 362 1.56 24.77 -19.88
CA LYS A 362 0.89 23.71 -20.63
C LYS A 362 0.94 22.41 -19.83
N SER A 363 -0.10 22.12 -19.04
CA SER A 363 -0.13 20.95 -18.16
C SER A 363 -0.58 19.67 -18.85
N ASP A 364 -1.26 19.75 -20.01
CA ASP A 364 -2.02 18.64 -20.57
C ASP A 364 -1.17 17.46 -21.05
N SER A 365 0.08 17.67 -21.46
CA SER A 365 0.95 16.59 -21.92
C SER A 365 1.70 15.87 -20.78
N ILE A 366 2.25 16.60 -19.82
CA ILE A 366 2.98 16.03 -18.69
C ILE A 366 2.05 15.27 -17.74
N GLY A 367 0.85 15.78 -17.48
CA GLY A 367 -0.14 15.16 -16.61
C GLY A 367 -0.64 13.79 -17.07
N SER A 368 -0.39 13.42 -18.34
CA SER A 368 -0.68 12.07 -18.83
C SER A 368 0.34 11.02 -18.40
N TYR A 369 1.51 11.43 -17.92
CA TYR A 369 2.65 10.57 -17.60
C TYR A 369 3.12 10.69 -16.17
N VAL A 370 2.73 11.75 -15.46
CA VAL A 370 3.32 12.13 -14.18
C VAL A 370 2.25 12.64 -13.21
N ILE A 371 2.32 12.18 -11.97
CA ILE A 371 1.58 12.74 -10.82
C ILE A 371 2.49 13.72 -10.10
N TYR A 372 2.12 15.02 -10.09
CA TYR A 372 2.96 16.10 -9.56
C TYR A 372 2.11 17.23 -8.97
N SER A 373 2.71 18.33 -8.55
CA SER A 373 2.06 19.43 -7.83
C SER A 373 0.76 19.95 -8.47
N LYS A 374 0.63 19.89 -9.80
CA LYS A 374 -0.55 20.44 -10.50
C LYS A 374 -1.74 19.48 -10.62
N ASN A 375 -1.52 18.17 -10.54
CA ASN A 375 -2.59 17.17 -10.74
C ASN A 375 -2.78 16.20 -9.58
N SER A 376 -1.88 16.22 -8.59
CA SER A 376 -1.88 15.30 -7.45
C SER A 376 -3.01 15.53 -6.44
N LYS A 377 -3.62 16.72 -6.43
CA LYS A 377 -4.53 17.15 -5.34
C LYS A 377 -3.86 17.10 -3.96
N ASN A 378 -2.55 17.39 -3.92
CA ASN A 378 -1.69 17.38 -2.73
C ASN A 378 -1.65 16.06 -1.97
N LYS A 379 -1.74 14.93 -2.67
CA LYS A 379 -1.60 13.57 -2.14
C LYS A 379 -1.11 12.62 -3.22
N THR A 380 -0.58 11.47 -2.81
CA THR A 380 -0.25 10.39 -3.76
C THR A 380 -1.51 9.92 -4.50
N GLN A 381 -1.35 9.33 -5.65
CA GLN A 381 -2.43 8.81 -6.48
C GLN A 381 -2.17 7.34 -6.82
N GLU A 382 -3.21 6.66 -7.27
CA GLU A 382 -3.09 5.30 -7.79
C GLU A 382 -2.26 5.28 -9.07
N PRO A 383 -1.39 4.28 -9.27
CA PRO A 383 -0.43 4.26 -10.38
C PRO A 383 -1.07 4.21 -11.78
N ASP A 384 -2.29 3.68 -11.88
CA ASP A 384 -2.99 3.49 -13.15
C ASP A 384 -3.51 4.79 -13.79
N LEU A 385 -3.38 5.90 -13.10
CA LEU A 385 -3.79 7.21 -13.63
C LEU A 385 -2.84 7.79 -14.67
N VAL A 386 -1.66 7.19 -14.85
CA VAL A 386 -0.64 7.66 -15.80
C VAL A 386 -0.26 6.59 -16.82
N LYS A 387 0.25 7.04 -17.96
CA LYS A 387 0.79 6.17 -19.00
C LYS A 387 2.18 5.68 -18.61
N ALA A 388 2.46 4.45 -18.99
CA ALA A 388 3.79 3.87 -18.83
C ALA A 388 4.84 4.54 -19.73
N ASN A 389 6.10 4.44 -19.31
CA ASN A 389 7.24 4.80 -20.13
C ASN A 389 7.51 3.75 -21.22
N PRO A 390 8.49 3.94 -22.13
CA PRO A 390 8.76 2.98 -23.22
C PRO A 390 9.13 1.56 -22.76
N PHE A 391 9.61 1.37 -21.53
CA PHE A 391 9.84 0.03 -20.97
C PHE A 391 8.59 -0.58 -20.31
N GLY A 392 7.51 0.15 -20.16
CA GLY A 392 6.28 -0.33 -19.52
C GLY A 392 6.15 0.04 -18.04
N LEU A 393 7.04 0.88 -17.51
CA LEU A 393 7.03 1.33 -16.12
C LEU A 393 6.16 2.58 -15.94
N LYS A 394 5.40 2.64 -14.85
CA LYS A 394 4.55 3.78 -14.48
C LYS A 394 5.14 4.55 -13.30
N ASN A 395 4.85 5.84 -13.21
CA ASN A 395 5.27 6.73 -12.12
C ASN A 395 6.78 6.74 -11.83
N MET A 396 7.62 6.48 -12.84
CA MET A 396 9.06 6.71 -12.67
C MET A 396 9.39 8.17 -12.34
N LEU A 397 8.50 9.07 -12.69
CA LEU A 397 8.60 10.50 -12.39
C LEU A 397 7.33 10.94 -11.66
N GLY A 398 7.49 11.58 -10.49
CA GLY A 398 6.39 12.06 -9.66
C GLY A 398 5.81 11.00 -8.72
N ASN A 399 4.63 11.22 -8.22
CA ASN A 399 3.90 10.45 -7.21
C ASN A 399 4.68 10.33 -5.89
N VAL A 400 5.69 9.48 -5.80
CA VAL A 400 6.63 9.44 -4.67
C VAL A 400 8.09 9.42 -5.16
N MET A 401 8.98 10.05 -4.39
CA MET A 401 10.42 9.84 -4.56
C MET A 401 10.75 8.40 -4.19
N GLU A 402 11.65 7.80 -4.94
CA GLU A 402 12.02 6.39 -4.77
C GLU A 402 13.44 6.24 -4.26
N TYR A 403 13.60 5.41 -3.24
CA TYR A 403 14.91 5.03 -2.73
C TYR A 403 15.71 4.24 -3.76
N CYS A 404 17.01 4.60 -3.87
CA CYS A 404 18.02 3.78 -4.52
C CYS A 404 18.92 3.10 -3.50
N ALA A 405 19.63 2.06 -3.93
CA ALA A 405 20.61 1.35 -3.11
C ALA A 405 21.89 2.16 -2.85
N ASP A 406 22.11 3.22 -3.64
CA ASP A 406 23.30 4.05 -3.59
C ASP A 406 23.29 5.03 -2.43
N LYS A 407 24.44 5.21 -1.81
CA LYS A 407 24.72 6.37 -0.98
C LYS A 407 24.87 7.61 -1.85
N TYR A 408 24.36 8.74 -1.33
CA TYR A 408 24.48 10.00 -2.04
C TYR A 408 25.89 10.59 -1.90
N ASP A 409 26.52 10.78 -3.06
CA ASP A 409 27.76 11.54 -3.22
C ASP A 409 27.55 12.54 -4.37
N PRO A 410 27.65 13.86 -4.13
CA PRO A 410 27.47 14.84 -5.20
C PRO A 410 28.54 14.76 -6.28
N GLU A 411 29.69 14.13 -6.01
CA GLU A 411 30.78 13.95 -6.95
C GLU A 411 30.81 12.53 -7.57
N ALA A 412 29.81 11.70 -7.32
CA ALA A 412 29.81 10.29 -7.80
C ALA A 412 30.04 10.18 -9.28
N TYR A 413 29.41 11.04 -10.09
CA TYR A 413 29.54 11.02 -11.54
C TYR A 413 30.94 11.40 -12.04
N ALA A 414 31.57 12.36 -11.37
CA ALA A 414 32.96 12.73 -11.65
C ALA A 414 33.94 11.60 -11.27
N LYS A 415 33.68 10.90 -10.16
CA LYS A 415 34.50 9.76 -9.70
C LYS A 415 34.33 8.50 -10.54
N SER A 416 33.20 8.32 -11.21
CA SER A 416 32.92 7.20 -12.10
C SER A 416 33.74 7.21 -13.39
N GLY A 417 34.39 8.32 -13.72
CA GLY A 417 35.17 8.50 -14.96
C GLY A 417 34.27 8.59 -16.19
N SER A 418 34.81 8.19 -17.36
CA SER A 418 34.09 8.30 -18.63
C SER A 418 33.11 7.16 -18.90
N SER A 419 33.23 6.02 -18.17
CA SER A 419 32.36 4.87 -18.31
C SER A 419 32.36 4.02 -17.04
N ALA A 420 31.20 3.46 -16.68
CA ALA A 420 31.02 2.55 -15.58
C ALA A 420 30.10 1.37 -15.98
N THR A 421 30.25 0.24 -15.32
CA THR A 421 29.36 -0.93 -15.50
C THR A 421 28.78 -1.29 -14.14
N ASP A 422 27.45 -1.37 -14.06
CA ASP A 422 26.68 -1.66 -12.84
C ASP A 422 27.21 -0.88 -11.62
N PRO A 423 27.36 0.46 -11.71
CA PRO A 423 27.92 1.25 -10.61
C PRO A 423 27.01 1.22 -9.39
N LEU A 424 27.64 1.20 -8.21
CA LEU A 424 26.98 1.31 -6.92
C LEU A 424 27.89 2.11 -5.97
N VAL A 425 27.36 3.19 -5.41
CA VAL A 425 28.06 4.00 -4.42
C VAL A 425 27.71 3.49 -3.02
N THR A 426 28.71 3.01 -2.29
CA THR A 426 28.54 2.41 -0.96
C THR A 426 28.93 3.33 0.19
N GLU A 427 29.66 4.40 -0.09
CA GLU A 427 30.19 5.31 0.91
C GLU A 427 29.34 6.60 0.97
N GLY A 428 28.94 7.00 2.17
CA GLY A 428 28.16 8.18 2.42
C GLY A 428 27.19 8.02 3.59
N THR A 429 26.60 9.11 4.05
CA THR A 429 25.65 9.13 5.18
C THR A 429 24.21 9.07 4.71
N GLU A 430 23.91 9.71 3.59
CA GLU A 430 22.56 9.80 3.03
C GLU A 430 22.39 8.83 1.85
N TRP A 431 21.16 8.54 1.50
CA TRP A 431 20.80 7.68 0.38
C TRP A 431 20.27 8.49 -0.80
N VAL A 432 20.56 8.04 -2.01
CA VAL A 432 19.97 8.64 -3.20
C VAL A 432 18.47 8.39 -3.23
N VAL A 433 17.71 9.42 -3.60
CA VAL A 433 16.29 9.34 -3.95
C VAL A 433 16.06 9.97 -5.31
N ARG A 434 15.15 9.42 -6.07
CA ARG A 434 14.93 9.80 -7.48
C ARG A 434 13.46 10.03 -7.78
N GLY A 435 13.15 10.69 -8.92
CA GLY A 435 11.83 10.80 -9.50
C GLY A 435 11.01 12.01 -9.07
N GLY A 436 11.32 12.64 -7.94
CA GLY A 436 10.45 13.66 -7.35
C GLY A 436 9.14 13.06 -6.84
N ASN A 437 8.21 13.87 -6.38
CA ASN A 437 6.96 13.39 -5.79
C ASN A 437 5.74 14.23 -6.19
N TYR A 438 4.60 13.91 -5.61
CA TYR A 438 3.31 14.56 -5.85
C TYR A 438 3.28 16.07 -5.55
N THR A 439 4.26 16.61 -4.81
CA THR A 439 4.39 18.06 -4.55
C THR A 439 5.45 18.74 -5.40
N SER A 440 6.24 17.96 -6.16
CA SER A 440 7.36 18.49 -6.94
C SER A 440 6.90 19.32 -8.14
N ASP A 441 7.71 20.32 -8.48
CA ASP A 441 7.59 21.05 -9.75
C ASP A 441 8.16 20.18 -10.89
N ALA A 442 7.70 20.43 -12.10
CA ALA A 442 8.18 19.72 -13.29
C ALA A 442 9.70 19.79 -13.49
N ALA A 443 10.35 20.86 -13.02
CA ALA A 443 11.81 21.01 -13.07
C ALA A 443 12.55 19.88 -12.32
N ASP A 444 11.97 19.39 -11.24
CA ASP A 444 12.56 18.36 -10.38
C ASP A 444 12.19 16.92 -10.81
N LEU A 445 11.33 16.77 -11.81
CA LEU A 445 10.86 15.49 -12.33
C LEU A 445 11.66 14.99 -13.55
N ARG A 446 12.80 15.60 -13.86
CA ARG A 446 13.66 15.16 -14.96
C ARG A 446 14.29 13.80 -14.67
N CYS A 447 14.46 12.95 -15.66
CA CYS A 447 15.10 11.65 -15.49
C CYS A 447 16.48 11.74 -14.81
N ALA A 448 17.23 12.81 -15.07
CA ALA A 448 18.55 13.05 -14.48
C ALA A 448 18.50 13.72 -13.10
N SER A 449 17.36 14.27 -12.67
CA SER A 449 17.28 15.00 -11.40
C SER A 449 17.58 14.11 -10.21
N ARG A 450 18.53 14.52 -9.38
CA ARG A 450 18.98 13.83 -8.18
C ARG A 450 18.46 14.54 -6.94
N ASP A 451 18.16 13.76 -5.91
CA ASP A 451 17.93 14.23 -4.53
C ASP A 451 18.44 13.15 -3.56
N TYR A 452 18.39 13.42 -2.28
CA TYR A 452 18.90 12.50 -1.27
C TYR A 452 18.10 12.60 0.03
N THR A 453 18.22 11.59 0.87
CA THR A 453 17.61 11.59 2.20
C THR A 453 18.20 12.69 3.07
N LYS A 454 17.42 13.16 4.05
CA LYS A 454 17.86 14.12 5.07
C LYS A 454 17.52 13.52 6.43
N HIS A 455 18.12 12.34 6.68
CA HIS A 455 17.74 11.43 7.74
C HIS A 455 17.58 12.11 9.11
N GLU A 456 18.60 12.82 9.56
CA GLU A 456 18.52 13.52 10.85
C GLU A 456 17.44 14.62 10.89
N ALA A 457 17.26 15.34 9.77
CA ALA A 457 16.23 16.38 9.68
C ALA A 457 14.83 15.78 9.68
N TRP A 458 14.65 14.65 9.00
CA TRP A 458 13.37 13.96 8.90
C TRP A 458 12.95 13.28 10.21
N LEU A 459 13.90 12.86 11.03
CA LEU A 459 13.61 12.29 12.35
C LEU A 459 13.29 13.36 13.42
N LYS A 460 13.54 14.65 13.18
CA LYS A 460 13.27 15.69 14.19
C LYS A 460 11.79 15.76 14.57
N THR A 461 10.91 15.55 13.62
CA THR A 461 9.46 15.63 13.82
C THR A 461 8.86 14.34 14.38
N ASP A 462 9.60 13.22 14.39
CA ASP A 462 9.15 11.99 15.00
C ASP A 462 9.03 12.15 16.52
N PRO A 463 7.83 11.97 17.10
CA PRO A 463 7.62 12.12 18.55
C PRO A 463 8.11 10.93 19.35
N GLN A 464 8.41 9.78 18.73
CA GLN A 464 8.81 8.56 19.42
C GLN A 464 10.22 8.68 20.02
N GLN A 465 10.43 8.02 21.16
CA GLN A 465 11.73 7.88 21.80
C GLN A 465 11.90 6.42 22.29
N PRO A 466 12.89 5.69 21.81
CA PRO A 466 13.85 6.07 20.76
C PRO A 466 13.18 6.32 19.42
N LYS A 467 13.86 7.06 18.52
CA LYS A 467 13.38 7.34 17.17
C LYS A 467 13.11 6.05 16.39
N SER A 468 12.08 6.04 15.55
CA SER A 468 11.77 4.88 14.74
C SER A 468 12.85 4.62 13.69
N ILE A 469 13.29 3.37 13.57
CA ILE A 469 14.13 2.91 12.47
C ILE A 469 13.28 2.52 11.24
N TRP A 470 11.97 2.43 11.39
CA TRP A 470 11.03 1.93 10.38
C TRP A 470 10.28 3.05 9.66
N TRP A 471 9.97 4.14 10.37
CA TRP A 471 9.06 5.17 9.89
C TRP A 471 9.61 6.58 10.07
N TYR A 472 9.28 7.43 9.10
CA TYR A 472 9.35 8.88 9.23
C TYR A 472 7.92 9.42 9.42
N SER A 473 7.65 10.11 10.53
CA SER A 473 6.28 10.54 10.88
C SER A 473 5.66 11.51 9.86
N ASP A 474 6.48 12.38 9.26
CA ASP A 474 5.99 13.50 8.42
C ASP A 474 6.51 13.49 6.97
N ILE A 475 7.25 12.46 6.55
CA ILE A 475 7.82 12.41 5.20
C ILE A 475 6.86 11.67 4.27
N ARG A 476 5.94 12.43 3.70
CA ARG A 476 4.77 11.92 2.96
C ARG A 476 5.03 11.69 1.47
N GLY A 477 6.19 12.05 0.96
CA GLY A 477 6.50 12.01 -0.47
C GLY A 477 7.58 11.01 -0.85
N ILE A 478 7.91 10.05 0.03
CA ILE A 478 8.95 9.07 -0.21
C ILE A 478 8.38 7.65 -0.12
N GLY A 479 8.78 6.83 -1.08
CA GLY A 479 8.46 5.42 -1.20
C GLY A 479 9.62 4.69 -1.86
N PHE A 480 9.34 3.56 -2.50
CA PHE A 480 10.35 2.78 -3.20
C PHE A 480 9.71 1.83 -4.22
N ARG A 481 10.51 1.33 -5.14
CA ARG A 481 10.16 0.17 -5.97
C ARG A 481 11.24 -0.90 -5.85
N VAL A 482 10.89 -2.12 -6.22
CA VAL A 482 11.82 -3.25 -6.13
C VAL A 482 12.35 -3.64 -7.51
N VAL A 483 13.57 -4.12 -7.53
CA VAL A 483 14.15 -4.86 -8.65
C VAL A 483 14.42 -6.30 -8.23
N CYS A 484 14.42 -7.20 -9.21
CA CYS A 484 14.75 -8.60 -9.02
C CYS A 484 15.84 -9.00 -10.02
N GLU A 485 16.84 -9.72 -9.53
CA GLU A 485 17.90 -10.25 -10.41
C GLU A 485 17.35 -11.38 -11.27
N PRO A 486 17.74 -11.47 -12.54
CA PRO A 486 17.43 -12.63 -13.35
C PRO A 486 18.05 -13.89 -12.73
N ASN A 487 17.34 -15.01 -12.78
CA ASN A 487 17.93 -16.30 -12.38
C ASN A 487 19.16 -16.57 -13.25
N LYS A 488 20.28 -16.86 -12.59
CA LYS A 488 21.55 -17.24 -13.26
C LYS A 488 21.43 -18.60 -13.91
#